data_c0cd3a225891a2ced1e9468416c9a73c
#
_entry.id   c0cd3a225891a2ced1e9468416c9a73c
#
_cell.length_a   1.000
_cell.length_b   1.000
_cell.length_c   1.000
_cell.angle_alpha   90.00
_cell.angle_beta   90.00
_cell.angle_gamma   90.00
#
_symmetry.space_group_name_H-M   'P 1'
#
loop_
_entity.id
_entity.type
_entity.pdbx_description
1 polymer ?
#
loop_
_entity_poly.entity_id
_entity_poly.type
_entity_poly.pdbx_seq_one_letter_code
_entity_poly.pdbx_strand_id
1 'polypeptide(L)'
;MKKYCIFVLSLAVAFLFAFAFSQVEKKEAAQVDAKAALQQSIENGKKLFMDASLGTSGTSCNSCHIEGGMKENKMGDMTVKAFDNLNTQYPKYLPMAKKVMTLDQVVNLCITNALKGEALSWDDQRLADLVAYITSVKAEK
;
A
#
# COMPACT_ATOMS: atom_id res chain seq x y z
N MET A 1 40.62 -15.97 -45.37
CA MET A 1 40.52 -15.50 -43.97
C MET A 1 39.50 -14.36 -43.74
N LYS A 2 39.22 -13.47 -44.70
CA LYS A 2 38.21 -12.35 -44.51
C LYS A 2 36.73 -12.78 -44.43
N LYS A 3 36.34 -13.92 -45.00
CA LYS A 3 34.93 -14.37 -45.03
C LYS A 3 34.46 -14.93 -43.68
N TYR A 4 35.34 -15.48 -42.86
CA TYR A 4 34.99 -16.01 -41.52
C TYR A 4 34.79 -14.93 -40.47
N CYS A 5 35.47 -13.77 -40.61
CA CYS A 5 35.30 -12.66 -39.67
C CYS A 5 33.93 -12.02 -39.71
N ILE A 6 33.27 -11.98 -40.88
CA ILE A 6 31.97 -11.36 -41.06
C ILE A 6 30.86 -12.25 -40.45
N PHE A 7 31.01 -13.58 -40.59
CA PHE A 7 30.03 -14.53 -40.00
C PHE A 7 30.06 -14.56 -38.47
N VAL A 8 31.26 -14.46 -37.88
CA VAL A 8 31.40 -14.45 -36.41
C VAL A 8 30.86 -13.15 -35.82
N LEU A 9 31.05 -12.02 -36.51
CA LEU A 9 30.53 -10.73 -36.05
C LEU A 9 29.01 -10.68 -36.12
N SER A 10 28.37 -11.27 -37.15
CA SER A 10 26.90 -11.28 -37.26
C SER A 10 26.24 -12.18 -36.24
N LEU A 11 26.84 -13.32 -35.86
CA LEU A 11 26.34 -14.19 -34.81
C LEU A 11 26.43 -13.52 -33.42
N ALA A 12 27.51 -12.79 -33.15
CA ALA A 12 27.69 -12.10 -31.86
C ALA A 12 26.65 -10.97 -31.66
N VAL A 13 26.34 -10.22 -32.73
CA VAL A 13 25.32 -9.17 -32.68
C VAL A 13 23.92 -9.76 -32.47
N ALA A 14 23.58 -10.86 -33.16
CA ALA A 14 22.28 -11.53 -32.97
C ALA A 14 22.12 -12.10 -31.54
N PHE A 15 23.22 -12.57 -30.94
CA PHE A 15 23.20 -13.09 -29.56
C PHE A 15 23.00 -11.96 -28.53
N LEU A 16 23.60 -10.80 -28.75
CA LEU A 16 23.42 -9.64 -27.90
C LEU A 16 22.01 -9.07 -27.97
N PHE A 17 21.40 -9.05 -29.16
CA PHE A 17 20.01 -8.64 -29.32
C PHE A 17 19.02 -9.60 -28.65
N ALA A 18 19.20 -10.92 -28.78
CA ALA A 18 18.36 -11.91 -28.14
C ALA A 18 18.47 -11.83 -26.60
N PHE A 19 19.67 -11.58 -26.07
CA PHE A 19 19.87 -11.45 -24.64
C PHE A 19 19.22 -10.16 -24.08
N ALA A 20 19.32 -9.04 -24.78
CA ALA A 20 18.69 -7.78 -24.39
C ALA A 20 17.16 -7.90 -24.40
N PHE A 21 16.58 -8.57 -25.41
CA PHE A 21 15.13 -8.77 -25.51
C PHE A 21 14.59 -9.61 -24.35
N SER A 22 15.29 -10.70 -24.00
CA SER A 22 14.93 -11.57 -22.88
C SER A 22 14.95 -10.85 -21.52
N GLN A 23 15.83 -9.86 -21.33
CA GLN A 23 15.90 -9.07 -20.10
C GLN A 23 14.74 -8.06 -20.00
N VAL A 24 14.30 -7.50 -21.13
CA VAL A 24 13.17 -6.56 -21.18
C VAL A 24 11.86 -7.29 -20.84
N GLU A 25 11.59 -8.42 -21.47
CA GLU A 25 10.38 -9.23 -21.16
C GLU A 25 10.32 -9.66 -19.69
N LYS A 26 11.46 -10.06 -19.13
CA LYS A 26 11.52 -10.49 -17.72
C LYS A 26 11.26 -9.35 -16.74
N LYS A 27 11.72 -8.14 -17.08
CA LYS A 27 11.49 -6.93 -16.29
C LYS A 27 10.02 -6.48 -16.36
N GLU A 28 9.42 -6.58 -17.53
CA GLU A 28 8.02 -6.19 -17.76
C GLU A 28 7.06 -7.17 -17.06
N ALA A 29 7.29 -8.48 -17.13
CA ALA A 29 6.53 -9.48 -16.42
C ALA A 29 6.61 -9.29 -14.89
N ALA A 30 7.80 -9.07 -14.33
CA ALA A 30 7.98 -8.82 -12.91
C ALA A 30 7.28 -7.53 -12.44
N GLN A 31 7.19 -6.51 -13.28
CA GLN A 31 6.50 -5.26 -12.97
C GLN A 31 4.98 -5.41 -13.00
N VAL A 32 4.45 -6.24 -13.90
CA VAL A 32 3.03 -6.61 -13.96
C VAL A 32 2.62 -7.38 -12.70
N ASP A 33 3.42 -8.36 -12.28
CA ASP A 33 3.16 -9.14 -11.07
C ASP A 33 3.17 -8.27 -9.80
N ALA A 34 4.13 -7.35 -9.68
CA ALA A 34 4.21 -6.43 -8.55
C ALA A 34 3.00 -5.48 -8.48
N LYS A 35 2.52 -5.00 -9.63
CA LYS A 35 1.33 -4.16 -9.71
C LYS A 35 0.07 -4.93 -9.32
N ALA A 36 -0.06 -6.17 -9.77
CA ALA A 36 -1.19 -7.03 -9.42
C ALA A 36 -1.20 -7.34 -7.92
N ALA A 37 -0.04 -7.64 -7.33
CA ALA A 37 0.10 -7.87 -5.91
C ALA A 37 -0.27 -6.65 -5.07
N LEU A 38 0.16 -5.45 -5.47
CA LEU A 38 -0.22 -4.21 -4.79
C LEU A 38 -1.74 -3.95 -4.90
N GLN A 39 -2.34 -4.17 -6.07
CA GLN A 39 -3.78 -4.02 -6.26
C GLN A 39 -4.55 -4.99 -5.36
N GLN A 40 -4.12 -6.24 -5.26
CA GLN A 40 -4.71 -7.23 -4.37
C GLN A 40 -4.60 -6.81 -2.90
N SER A 41 -3.45 -6.27 -2.48
CA SER A 41 -3.24 -5.73 -1.13
C SER A 41 -4.20 -4.57 -0.83
N ILE A 42 -4.40 -3.64 -1.76
CA ILE A 42 -5.38 -2.55 -1.64
C ILE A 42 -6.81 -3.09 -1.45
N GLU A 43 -7.21 -4.08 -2.23
CA GLU A 43 -8.55 -4.68 -2.12
C GLU A 43 -8.75 -5.42 -0.79
N ASN A 44 -7.75 -6.15 -0.33
CA ASN A 44 -7.77 -6.81 0.97
C ASN A 44 -7.85 -5.77 2.10
N GLY A 45 -7.05 -4.71 2.01
CA GLY A 45 -7.07 -3.61 2.97
C GLY A 45 -8.42 -2.90 3.03
N LYS A 46 -9.09 -2.72 1.88
CA LYS A 46 -10.46 -2.19 1.84
C LYS A 46 -11.44 -3.08 2.59
N LYS A 47 -11.36 -4.40 2.42
CA LYS A 47 -12.21 -5.35 3.14
C LYS A 47 -11.97 -5.25 4.65
N LEU A 48 -10.70 -5.27 5.07
CA LEU A 48 -10.32 -5.13 6.48
C LEU A 48 -10.77 -3.79 7.08
N PHE A 49 -10.70 -2.71 6.31
CA PHE A 49 -11.14 -1.38 6.74
C PHE A 49 -12.64 -1.33 7.06
N MET A 50 -13.44 -2.11 6.36
CA MET A 50 -14.89 -2.24 6.57
C MET A 50 -15.25 -3.27 7.63
N ASP A 51 -14.33 -4.15 8.00
CA ASP A 51 -14.56 -5.29 8.89
C ASP A 51 -14.45 -4.86 10.37
N ALA A 52 -15.44 -5.21 11.16
CA ALA A 52 -15.44 -4.97 12.60
C ALA A 52 -14.65 -6.03 13.40
N SER A 53 -14.15 -7.09 12.75
CA SER A 53 -13.44 -8.19 13.41
C SER A 53 -12.02 -7.88 13.86
N LEU A 54 -11.47 -6.71 13.46
CA LEU A 54 -10.15 -6.24 13.91
C LEU A 54 -10.11 -5.86 15.41
N GLY A 55 -11.24 -5.84 16.06
CA GLY A 55 -11.36 -5.56 17.49
C GLY A 55 -12.65 -6.09 18.08
N THR A 56 -12.88 -5.76 19.34
CA THR A 56 -14.05 -6.24 20.11
C THR A 56 -15.10 -5.15 20.36
N SER A 57 -14.86 -3.91 19.86
CA SER A 57 -15.79 -2.79 20.04
C SER A 57 -17.06 -2.87 19.19
N GLY A 58 -17.12 -3.79 18.22
CA GLY A 58 -18.20 -3.87 17.22
C GLY A 58 -18.16 -2.77 16.16
N THR A 59 -17.09 -1.93 16.13
CA THR A 59 -16.87 -0.88 15.13
C THR A 59 -15.74 -1.26 14.19
N SER A 60 -15.74 -0.66 12.99
CA SER A 60 -14.68 -0.79 12.00
C SER A 60 -13.95 0.55 11.80
N CYS A 61 -12.88 0.57 11.03
CA CYS A 61 -12.23 1.83 10.63
C CYS A 61 -13.23 2.76 9.92
N ASN A 62 -14.10 2.19 9.09
CA ASN A 62 -15.13 2.93 8.37
C ASN A 62 -16.20 3.58 9.29
N SER A 63 -16.34 3.13 10.53
CA SER A 63 -17.29 3.74 11.47
C SER A 63 -16.91 5.18 11.82
N CYS A 64 -15.61 5.50 11.83
CA CYS A 64 -15.11 6.84 12.07
C CYS A 64 -14.68 7.52 10.76
N HIS A 65 -13.98 6.81 9.88
CA HIS A 65 -13.52 7.27 8.57
C HIS A 65 -14.52 6.86 7.50
N ILE A 66 -15.66 7.56 7.47
CA ILE A 66 -16.82 7.21 6.62
C ILE A 66 -16.49 7.16 5.13
N GLU A 67 -17.32 6.42 4.39
CA GLU A 67 -17.20 6.21 2.93
C GLU A 67 -15.78 5.77 2.51
N GLY A 68 -15.22 4.81 3.30
CA GLY A 68 -13.88 4.31 3.02
C GLY A 68 -12.75 5.32 3.31
N GLY A 69 -13.02 6.34 4.10
CA GLY A 69 -12.07 7.41 4.39
C GLY A 69 -12.09 8.57 3.38
N MET A 70 -13.02 8.56 2.41
CA MET A 70 -13.09 9.58 1.35
C MET A 70 -13.77 10.87 1.82
N LYS A 71 -14.59 10.81 2.88
CA LYS A 71 -15.30 11.97 3.42
C LYS A 71 -14.94 12.32 4.85
N GLU A 72 -15.06 13.60 5.16
CA GLU A 72 -14.98 14.10 6.52
C GLU A 72 -16.19 13.66 7.33
N ASN A 73 -15.96 13.24 8.58
CA ASN A 73 -16.98 12.86 9.53
C ASN A 73 -16.91 13.73 10.80
N LYS A 74 -18.05 14.18 11.30
CA LYS A 74 -18.17 14.92 12.56
C LYS A 74 -18.75 14.00 13.63
N MET A 75 -17.98 13.78 14.68
CA MET A 75 -18.34 12.95 15.83
C MET A 75 -18.35 13.82 17.09
N GLY A 76 -19.49 14.45 17.36
CA GLY A 76 -19.59 15.50 18.40
C GLY A 76 -18.67 16.68 18.05
N ASP A 77 -17.78 17.04 18.97
CA ASP A 77 -16.80 18.12 18.77
C ASP A 77 -15.55 17.71 17.99
N MET A 78 -15.42 16.41 17.69
CA MET A 78 -14.26 15.89 16.95
C MET A 78 -14.55 15.83 15.45
N THR A 79 -13.63 16.33 14.64
CA THR A 79 -13.66 16.19 13.19
C THR A 79 -12.64 15.15 12.76
N VAL A 80 -13.13 14.06 12.14
CA VAL A 80 -12.31 13.04 11.49
C VAL A 80 -12.16 13.42 10.01
N LYS A 81 -10.99 13.85 9.62
CA LYS A 81 -10.73 14.29 8.24
C LYS A 81 -10.73 13.14 7.25
N ALA A 82 -11.14 13.43 6.02
CA ALA A 82 -10.94 12.50 4.90
C ALA A 82 -9.45 12.24 4.66
N PHE A 83 -9.15 11.07 4.09
CA PHE A 83 -7.80 10.73 3.70
C PHE A 83 -7.42 11.46 2.41
N ASP A 84 -6.30 12.14 2.44
CA ASP A 84 -5.74 12.79 1.26
C ASP A 84 -4.21 12.75 1.33
N ASN A 85 -3.59 12.16 0.31
CA ASN A 85 -2.14 12.10 0.15
C ASN A 85 -1.37 11.62 1.41
N LEU A 86 -1.93 10.66 2.14
CA LEU A 86 -1.35 10.19 3.41
C LEU A 86 0.06 9.61 3.25
N ASN A 87 0.39 9.06 2.08
CA ASN A 87 1.73 8.59 1.74
C ASN A 87 2.82 9.67 1.81
N THR A 88 2.46 10.95 1.69
CA THR A 88 3.39 12.08 1.80
C THR A 88 3.34 12.79 3.15
N GLN A 89 2.39 12.43 4.02
CA GLN A 89 2.19 13.09 5.31
C GLN A 89 2.88 12.39 6.48
N TYR A 90 3.29 11.15 6.31
CA TYR A 90 3.95 10.35 7.34
C TYR A 90 5.41 10.07 6.98
N PRO A 91 6.30 9.95 7.98
CA PRO A 91 6.05 10.07 9.43
C PRO A 91 5.77 11.50 9.88
N LYS A 92 4.95 11.69 10.91
CA LYS A 92 4.65 13.01 11.49
C LYS A 92 4.50 12.97 13.01
N TYR A 93 4.69 14.14 13.66
CA TYR A 93 4.42 14.28 15.08
C TYR A 93 2.92 14.24 15.35
N LEU A 94 2.49 13.39 16.26
CA LEU A 94 1.10 13.27 16.70
C LEU A 94 0.96 13.80 18.14
N PRO A 95 0.28 14.93 18.35
CA PRO A 95 0.12 15.52 19.69
C PRO A 95 -0.53 14.58 20.70
N MET A 96 -1.50 13.77 20.27
CA MET A 96 -2.20 12.81 21.11
C MET A 96 -1.28 11.70 21.63
N ALA A 97 -0.28 11.28 20.85
CA ALA A 97 0.71 10.29 21.22
C ALA A 97 2.01 10.88 21.76
N LYS A 98 2.19 12.20 21.68
CA LYS A 98 3.37 12.99 22.07
C LYS A 98 4.68 12.48 21.44
N LYS A 99 4.61 11.93 20.23
CA LYS A 99 5.79 11.39 19.50
C LYS A 99 5.59 11.43 17.99
N VAL A 100 6.69 11.28 17.25
CA VAL A 100 6.65 11.03 15.81
C VAL A 100 6.21 9.60 15.57
N MET A 101 5.26 9.40 14.65
CA MET A 101 4.73 8.09 14.30
C MET A 101 4.68 7.91 12.78
N THR A 102 4.86 6.68 12.34
CA THR A 102 4.60 6.23 10.98
C THR A 102 3.12 5.89 10.80
N LEU A 103 2.66 5.72 9.57
CA LEU A 103 1.23 5.46 9.31
C LEU A 103 0.77 4.11 9.89
N ASP A 104 1.58 3.07 9.75
CA ASP A 104 1.31 1.75 10.33
C ASP A 104 1.17 1.78 11.85
N GLN A 105 2.01 2.57 12.54
CA GLN A 105 1.88 2.79 13.98
C GLN A 105 0.58 3.50 14.35
N VAL A 106 0.12 4.43 13.52
CA VAL A 106 -1.17 5.11 13.72
C VAL A 106 -2.33 4.17 13.49
N VAL A 107 -2.27 3.31 12.47
CA VAL A 107 -3.27 2.26 12.22
C VAL A 107 -3.38 1.35 13.46
N ASN A 108 -2.26 0.86 13.99
CA ASN A 108 -2.24 0.05 15.19
C ASN A 108 -2.78 0.80 16.44
N LEU A 109 -2.48 2.09 16.56
CA LEU A 109 -3.05 2.92 17.64
C LEU A 109 -4.59 2.98 17.55
N CYS A 110 -5.15 3.06 16.35
CA CYS A 110 -6.60 3.03 16.15
C CYS A 110 -7.18 1.63 16.44
N ILE A 111 -6.52 0.56 16.01
CA ILE A 111 -6.94 -0.81 16.32
C ILE A 111 -7.03 -1.03 17.83
N THR A 112 -6.00 -0.65 18.57
CA THR A 112 -5.96 -0.88 20.02
C THR A 112 -6.91 0.03 20.80
N ASN A 113 -6.98 1.31 20.45
CA ASN A 113 -7.74 2.28 21.25
C ASN A 113 -9.21 2.37 20.82
N ALA A 114 -9.50 2.46 19.54
CA ALA A 114 -10.85 2.67 19.03
C ALA A 114 -11.59 1.34 18.82
N LEU A 115 -10.94 0.38 18.17
CA LEU A 115 -11.56 -0.91 17.87
C LEU A 115 -11.47 -1.91 19.04
N LYS A 116 -10.64 -1.63 20.07
CA LYS A 116 -10.38 -2.55 21.20
C LYS A 116 -9.84 -3.90 20.75
N GLY A 117 -8.99 -3.87 19.73
CA GLY A 117 -8.29 -5.04 19.21
C GLY A 117 -6.85 -5.14 19.72
N GLU A 118 -6.16 -6.16 19.23
CA GLU A 118 -4.71 -6.34 19.45
C GLU A 118 -3.93 -5.67 18.32
N ALA A 119 -2.79 -5.06 18.66
CA ALA A 119 -1.90 -4.50 17.66
C ALA A 119 -1.39 -5.59 16.73
N LEU A 120 -1.44 -5.35 15.43
CA LEU A 120 -0.86 -6.24 14.43
C LEU A 120 0.67 -6.10 14.47
N SER A 121 1.39 -7.21 14.33
CA SER A 121 2.86 -7.16 14.23
C SER A 121 3.28 -6.41 12.95
N TRP A 122 4.48 -5.87 12.93
CA TRP A 122 4.98 -5.06 11.79
C TRP A 122 5.09 -5.86 10.48
N ASP A 123 5.21 -7.18 10.57
CA ASP A 123 5.27 -8.13 9.45
C ASP A 123 3.93 -8.80 9.14
N ASP A 124 2.84 -8.41 9.83
CA ASP A 124 1.49 -8.92 9.55
C ASP A 124 0.99 -8.33 8.22
N GLN A 125 0.65 -9.21 7.28
CA GLN A 125 0.15 -8.81 5.96
C GLN A 125 -1.10 -7.93 6.05
N ARG A 126 -1.96 -8.12 7.05
CA ARG A 126 -3.16 -7.29 7.27
C ARG A 126 -2.81 -5.83 7.54
N LEU A 127 -1.70 -5.57 8.25
CA LEU A 127 -1.24 -4.20 8.49
C LEU A 127 -0.76 -3.55 7.19
N ALA A 128 0.01 -4.28 6.38
CA ALA A 128 0.47 -3.81 5.08
C ALA A 128 -0.72 -3.55 4.13
N ASP A 129 -1.72 -4.44 4.11
CA ASP A 129 -2.94 -4.31 3.30
C ASP A 129 -3.74 -3.07 3.71
N LEU A 130 -3.94 -2.83 5.01
CA LEU A 130 -4.60 -1.63 5.52
C LEU A 130 -3.86 -0.36 5.10
N VAL A 131 -2.54 -0.33 5.25
CA VAL A 131 -1.72 0.83 4.86
C VAL A 131 -1.78 1.05 3.34
N ALA A 132 -1.71 -0.02 2.53
CA ALA A 132 -1.85 0.06 1.08
C ALA A 132 -3.20 0.67 0.67
N TYR A 133 -4.30 0.22 1.29
CA TYR A 133 -5.62 0.79 1.04
C TYR A 133 -5.70 2.26 1.46
N ILE A 134 -5.36 2.59 2.70
CA ILE A 134 -5.47 3.94 3.25
C ILE A 134 -4.66 4.96 2.44
N THR A 135 -3.48 4.57 1.96
CA THR A 135 -2.64 5.42 1.11
C THR A 135 -3.14 5.55 -0.32
N SER A 136 -3.95 4.61 -0.80
CA SER A 136 -4.58 4.67 -2.13
C SER A 136 -5.82 5.56 -2.18
N VAL A 137 -6.43 5.85 -1.02
CA VAL A 137 -7.65 6.66 -0.93
C VAL A 137 -7.36 8.14 -1.25
N LYS A 138 -8.27 8.76 -1.98
CA LYS A 138 -8.28 10.20 -2.25
C LYS A 138 -9.60 10.79 -1.78
N ALA A 139 -9.52 11.89 -1.04
CA ALA A 139 -10.70 12.63 -0.61
C ALA A 139 -11.56 13.03 -1.81
N GLU A 140 -12.87 12.94 -1.67
CA GLU A 140 -13.81 13.56 -2.61
C GLU A 140 -13.72 15.08 -2.47
N LYS A 141 -13.62 15.77 -3.60
CA LYS A 141 -13.56 17.26 -3.67
C LYS A 141 -14.97 17.84 -3.73
#